data_1cfd43d2fe083b8fa76d38f941ac124b
#
_entry.id   1cfd43d2fe083b8fa76d38f941ac124b
#
_cell.length_a   1.000
_cell.length_b   1.000
_cell.length_c   1.000
_cell.angle_alpha   90.00
_cell.angle_beta   90.00
_cell.angle_gamma   90.00
#
_symmetry.space_group_name_H-M   'P 1'
#
loop_
_entity.id
_entity.type
_entity.pdbx_description
1 polymer ?
#
loop_
_entity_poly.entity_id
_entity_poly.type
_entity_poly.pdbx_seq_one_letter_code
_entity_poly.pdbx_strand_id
1 'polypeptide(L)'
;QKKFVGTDMDPIVFLHEQIIKGDRSDGIPNILSDDNVFVTGEKQQPINKKRLEEWSKLDNIPLGSITRLNYQRNKKLIDLEEIPVDIQENIINMDRSYEIPNRSNLLQYFMDNKLKSLMTNINDF
;
A
#
# COMPACT_ATOMS: atom_id res chain seq x y z
N GLN A 1 14.19 17.41 -6.92
CA GLN A 1 13.20 16.77 -7.81
C GLN A 1 13.50 15.28 -7.86
N LYS A 2 12.65 14.46 -7.22
CA LYS A 2 12.72 13.00 -7.41
C LYS A 2 12.28 12.70 -8.85
N LYS A 3 13.24 12.25 -9.68
CA LYS A 3 12.88 11.71 -11.01
C LYS A 3 12.00 10.48 -10.80
N PHE A 4 10.79 10.51 -11.34
CA PHE A 4 10.00 9.31 -11.57
C PHE A 4 10.76 8.46 -12.59
N VAL A 5 11.41 7.40 -12.13
CA VAL A 5 11.95 6.37 -13.01
C VAL A 5 10.79 5.42 -13.27
N GLY A 6 10.13 5.59 -14.42
CA GLY A 6 9.16 4.60 -14.90
C GLY A 6 9.90 3.28 -15.06
N THR A 7 9.46 2.26 -14.36
CA THR A 7 9.93 0.89 -14.60
C THR A 7 9.13 0.32 -15.76
N ASP A 8 9.79 -0.16 -16.82
CA ASP A 8 9.16 -0.92 -17.93
C ASP A 8 8.65 -2.31 -17.48
N MET A 9 8.38 -2.48 -16.19
CA MET A 9 7.89 -3.73 -15.62
C MET A 9 6.38 -3.83 -15.81
N ASP A 10 5.91 -4.99 -16.26
CA ASP A 10 4.49 -5.32 -16.33
C ASP A 10 3.84 -5.14 -14.93
N PRO A 11 2.76 -4.37 -14.80
CA PRO A 11 2.10 -4.12 -13.52
C PRO A 11 1.67 -5.40 -12.78
N ILE A 12 1.24 -6.43 -13.51
CA ILE A 12 0.83 -7.72 -12.94
C ILE A 12 2.05 -8.44 -12.35
N VAL A 13 3.16 -8.48 -13.07
CA VAL A 13 4.41 -9.06 -12.58
C VAL A 13 4.90 -8.31 -11.34
N PHE A 14 4.80 -6.98 -11.34
CA PHE A 14 5.14 -6.15 -10.19
C PHE A 14 4.27 -6.47 -8.97
N LEU A 15 2.95 -6.56 -9.16
CA LEU A 15 2.01 -6.93 -8.10
C LEU A 15 2.34 -8.30 -7.50
N HIS A 16 2.57 -9.32 -8.33
CA HIS A 16 2.98 -10.65 -7.87
C HIS A 16 4.30 -10.61 -7.09
N GLU A 17 5.27 -9.81 -7.54
CA GLU A 17 6.53 -9.63 -6.82
C GLU A 17 6.29 -9.03 -5.42
N GLN A 18 5.42 -8.02 -5.30
CA GLN A 18 5.08 -7.43 -4.01
C GLN A 18 4.36 -8.43 -3.09
N ILE A 19 3.41 -9.20 -3.61
CA ILE A 19 2.72 -10.25 -2.84
C ILE A 19 3.73 -11.28 -2.30
N ILE A 20 4.68 -11.71 -3.11
CA ILE A 20 5.71 -12.69 -2.72
C ILE A 20 6.66 -12.13 -1.67
N LYS A 21 7.12 -10.90 -1.83
CA LYS A 21 8.07 -10.24 -0.92
C LYS A 21 7.43 -9.77 0.38
N GLY A 22 6.12 -9.50 0.36
CA GLY A 22 5.44 -8.78 1.43
C GLY A 22 5.86 -7.31 1.51
N ASP A 23 5.35 -6.62 2.52
CA ASP A 23 5.72 -5.25 2.84
C ASP A 23 6.13 -5.11 4.31
N ARG A 24 7.41 -4.89 4.54
CA ARG A 24 7.94 -4.75 5.89
C ARG A 24 7.44 -3.49 6.60
N SER A 25 7.16 -2.42 5.87
CA SER A 25 6.66 -1.17 6.46
C SER A 25 5.26 -1.34 7.02
N ASP A 26 4.46 -2.18 6.38
CA ASP A 26 3.09 -2.50 6.79
C ASP A 26 3.00 -3.77 7.67
N GLY A 27 4.16 -4.35 8.02
CA GLY A 27 4.21 -5.54 8.85
C GLY A 27 3.81 -6.83 8.13
N ILE A 28 3.82 -6.86 6.80
CA ILE A 28 3.45 -8.02 5.98
C ILE A 28 4.70 -8.84 5.65
N PRO A 29 4.88 -10.05 6.24
CA PRO A 29 6.04 -10.89 5.94
C PRO A 29 5.99 -11.45 4.52
N ASN A 30 7.17 -11.83 4.00
CA ASN A 30 7.22 -12.59 2.76
C ASN A 30 6.57 -13.98 2.91
N ILE A 31 6.24 -14.60 1.79
CA ILE A 31 5.46 -15.86 1.78
C ILE A 31 6.20 -17.07 2.36
N LEU A 32 7.52 -17.00 2.55
CA LEU A 32 8.33 -18.08 3.14
C LEU A 32 8.47 -17.95 4.66
N SER A 33 8.07 -16.81 5.24
CA SER A 33 8.26 -16.49 6.66
C SER A 33 6.97 -16.65 7.45
N ASP A 34 7.10 -16.92 8.74
CA ASP A 34 5.97 -17.03 9.65
C ASP A 34 5.29 -15.66 9.87
N ASP A 35 4.00 -15.70 10.18
CA ASP A 35 3.17 -14.51 10.36
C ASP A 35 3.66 -13.58 11.48
N ASN A 36 4.30 -14.15 12.50
CA ASN A 36 4.77 -13.45 13.69
C ASN A 36 6.24 -13.01 13.61
N VAL A 37 6.93 -13.22 12.48
CA VAL A 37 8.37 -12.98 12.34
C VAL A 37 8.81 -11.57 12.77
N PHE A 38 7.98 -10.56 12.56
CA PHE A 38 8.28 -9.19 12.99
C PHE A 38 7.97 -8.93 14.47
N VAL A 39 7.03 -9.70 15.04
CA VAL A 39 6.68 -9.61 16.47
C VAL A 39 7.75 -10.29 17.32
N THR A 40 8.24 -11.45 16.86
CA THR A 40 9.32 -12.20 17.55
C THR A 40 10.71 -11.59 17.33
N GLY A 41 10.85 -10.65 16.38
CA GLY A 41 12.14 -10.05 16.04
C GLY A 41 13.06 -10.98 15.24
N GLU A 42 12.53 -12.07 14.72
CA GLU A 42 13.29 -13.01 13.90
C GLU A 42 13.56 -12.45 12.50
N LYS A 43 14.53 -13.07 11.82
CA LYS A 43 14.82 -12.70 10.43
C LYS A 43 13.91 -13.46 9.48
N GLN A 44 13.37 -12.76 8.49
CA GLN A 44 12.61 -13.39 7.42
C GLN A 44 13.45 -14.43 6.66
N GLN A 45 12.80 -15.48 6.16
CA GLN A 45 13.42 -16.44 5.26
C GLN A 45 13.81 -15.73 3.94
N PRO A 46 15.05 -15.93 3.44
CA PRO A 46 15.49 -15.22 2.24
C PRO A 46 14.81 -15.76 0.99
N ILE A 47 14.39 -14.85 0.11
CA ILE A 47 13.96 -15.18 -1.26
C ILE A 47 15.06 -14.72 -2.20
N ASN A 48 15.67 -15.65 -2.94
CA ASN A 48 16.68 -15.28 -3.91
C ASN A 48 16.03 -14.62 -5.15
N LYS A 49 16.79 -13.74 -5.81
CA LYS A 49 16.31 -12.93 -6.94
C LYS A 49 15.78 -13.80 -8.09
N LYS A 50 16.46 -14.91 -8.42
CA LYS A 50 16.05 -15.81 -9.50
C LYS A 50 14.68 -16.42 -9.22
N ARG A 51 14.46 -16.93 -8.00
CA ARG A 51 13.17 -17.52 -7.59
C ARG A 51 12.06 -16.48 -7.61
N LEU A 52 12.35 -15.24 -7.17
CA LEU A 52 11.39 -14.15 -7.20
C LEU A 52 10.97 -13.84 -8.65
N GLU A 53 11.91 -13.70 -9.57
CA GLU A 53 11.65 -13.44 -10.99
C GLU A 53 10.89 -14.58 -11.68
N GLU A 54 11.17 -15.83 -11.32
CA GLU A 54 10.43 -16.98 -11.83
C GLU A 54 8.98 -16.97 -11.30
N TRP A 55 8.81 -16.83 -10.01
CA TRP A 55 7.50 -16.89 -9.37
C TRP A 55 6.59 -15.72 -9.72
N SER A 56 7.12 -14.51 -9.86
CA SER A 56 6.33 -13.34 -10.23
C SER A 56 5.72 -13.40 -11.63
N LYS A 57 6.25 -14.25 -12.50
CA LYS A 57 5.77 -14.47 -13.87
C LYS A 57 4.82 -15.67 -14.03
N LEU A 58 4.58 -16.42 -12.95
CA LEU A 58 3.76 -17.62 -12.98
C LEU A 58 2.34 -17.30 -12.51
N ASP A 59 1.34 -17.69 -13.32
CA ASP A 59 -0.07 -17.65 -12.91
C ASP A 59 -0.36 -18.64 -11.78
N ASN A 60 0.44 -19.68 -11.63
CA ASN A 60 0.27 -20.73 -10.64
C ASN A 60 1.62 -21.10 -10.02
N ILE A 61 1.95 -20.47 -8.90
CA ILE A 61 3.20 -20.69 -8.20
C ILE A 61 3.15 -22.08 -7.52
N PRO A 62 4.16 -22.95 -7.71
CA PRO A 62 4.20 -24.27 -7.08
C PRO A 62 4.53 -24.15 -5.59
N LEU A 63 3.55 -23.76 -4.79
CA LEU A 63 3.69 -23.52 -3.36
C LEU A 63 3.25 -24.74 -2.54
N GLY A 64 3.99 -25.06 -1.49
CA GLY A 64 3.52 -25.93 -0.40
C GLY A 64 2.33 -25.29 0.33
N SER A 65 1.63 -26.07 1.15
CA SER A 65 0.39 -25.65 1.81
C SER A 65 0.53 -24.36 2.63
N ILE A 66 1.57 -24.25 3.44
CA ILE A 66 1.83 -23.08 4.30
C ILE A 66 2.17 -21.83 3.46
N THR A 67 3.08 -21.99 2.49
CA THR A 67 3.48 -20.88 1.62
C THR A 67 2.31 -20.38 0.77
N ARG A 68 1.38 -21.27 0.40
CA ARG A 68 0.14 -20.91 -0.29
C ARG A 68 -0.78 -20.08 0.59
N LEU A 69 -0.95 -20.42 1.87
CA LEU A 69 -1.72 -19.63 2.82
C LEU A 69 -1.12 -18.24 3.00
N ASN A 70 0.21 -18.17 3.14
CA ASN A 70 0.92 -16.89 3.25
C ASN A 70 0.77 -16.04 1.98
N TYR A 71 0.80 -16.67 0.80
CA TYR A 71 0.53 -15.98 -0.46
C TYR A 71 -0.89 -15.40 -0.51
N GLN A 72 -1.90 -16.19 -0.14
CA GLN A 72 -3.29 -15.74 -0.09
C GLN A 72 -3.50 -14.60 0.91
N ARG A 73 -2.86 -14.68 2.09
CA ARG A 73 -2.86 -13.60 3.08
C ARG A 73 -2.28 -12.32 2.48
N ASN A 74 -1.09 -12.39 1.91
CA ASN A 74 -0.42 -11.24 1.32
C ASN A 74 -1.22 -10.67 0.14
N LYS A 75 -1.82 -11.52 -0.71
CA LYS A 75 -2.68 -11.08 -1.80
C LYS A 75 -3.83 -10.23 -1.27
N LYS A 76 -4.56 -10.69 -0.26
CA LYS A 76 -5.67 -9.95 0.35
C LYS A 76 -5.26 -8.60 0.96
N LEU A 77 -3.99 -8.45 1.37
CA LEU A 77 -3.50 -7.23 2.02
C LEU A 77 -2.86 -6.24 1.03
N ILE A 78 -2.37 -6.72 -0.12
CA ILE A 78 -1.57 -5.93 -1.07
C ILE A 78 -2.35 -5.65 -2.36
N ASP A 79 -3.18 -6.61 -2.81
CA ASP A 79 -3.96 -6.47 -4.04
C ASP A 79 -5.21 -5.63 -3.79
N LEU A 80 -5.29 -4.46 -4.39
CA LEU A 80 -6.42 -3.56 -4.24
C LEU A 80 -7.74 -4.14 -4.80
N GLU A 81 -7.69 -5.12 -5.70
CA GLU A 81 -8.88 -5.81 -6.20
C GLU A 81 -9.51 -6.76 -5.15
N GLU A 82 -8.73 -7.13 -4.11
CA GLU A 82 -9.21 -7.96 -3.00
C GLU A 82 -9.88 -7.16 -1.87
N ILE A 83 -10.01 -5.83 -2.01
CA ILE A 83 -10.70 -5.00 -1.01
C ILE A 83 -12.17 -5.44 -0.92
N PRO A 84 -12.69 -5.76 0.28
CA PRO A 84 -14.10 -6.12 0.45
C PRO A 84 -15.06 -5.08 -0.11
N VAL A 85 -16.13 -5.52 -0.77
CA VAL A 85 -17.07 -4.64 -1.50
C VAL A 85 -17.73 -3.62 -0.58
N ASP A 86 -18.05 -4.00 0.64
CA ASP A 86 -18.63 -3.11 1.66
C ASP A 86 -17.68 -1.95 2.02
N ILE A 87 -16.38 -2.21 2.07
CA ILE A 87 -15.36 -1.16 2.29
C ILE A 87 -15.26 -0.26 1.06
N GLN A 88 -15.24 -0.83 -0.15
CA GLN A 88 -15.22 -0.05 -1.40
C GLN A 88 -16.44 0.87 -1.49
N GLU A 89 -17.63 0.36 -1.22
CA GLU A 89 -18.87 1.14 -1.23
C GLU A 89 -18.86 2.26 -0.19
N ASN A 90 -18.36 1.98 1.01
CA ASN A 90 -18.23 2.99 2.05
C ASN A 90 -17.29 4.13 1.65
N ILE A 91 -16.12 3.80 1.06
CA ILE A 91 -15.16 4.81 0.57
C ILE A 91 -15.81 5.67 -0.52
N ILE A 92 -16.47 5.06 -1.51
CA ILE A 92 -17.14 5.77 -2.60
C ILE A 92 -18.26 6.68 -2.06
N ASN A 93 -19.03 6.20 -1.10
CA ASN A 93 -20.11 6.98 -0.49
C ASN A 93 -19.56 8.16 0.32
N MET A 94 -18.48 7.96 1.07
CA MET A 94 -17.80 9.05 1.78
C MET A 94 -17.26 10.11 0.81
N ASP A 95 -16.63 9.70 -0.28
CA ASP A 95 -16.12 10.62 -1.30
C ASP A 95 -17.25 11.42 -1.95
N ARG A 96 -18.35 10.76 -2.34
CA ARG A 96 -19.53 11.42 -2.92
C ARG A 96 -20.25 12.37 -1.97
N SER A 97 -20.20 12.10 -0.67
CA SER A 97 -20.82 12.93 0.37
C SER A 97 -19.87 14.02 0.88
N TYR A 98 -18.60 13.99 0.47
CA TYR A 98 -17.64 14.99 0.92
C TYR A 98 -17.92 16.35 0.29
N GLU A 99 -18.34 17.28 1.13
CA GLU A 99 -18.46 18.68 0.75
C GLU A 99 -17.13 19.39 1.03
N ILE A 100 -16.58 20.05 0.01
CA ILE A 100 -15.37 20.85 0.17
C ILE A 100 -15.68 21.97 1.19
N PRO A 101 -14.98 22.03 2.33
CA PRO A 101 -15.21 23.07 3.34
C PRO A 101 -15.10 24.47 2.74
N ASN A 102 -16.00 25.34 3.12
CA ASN A 102 -15.98 26.73 2.67
C ASN A 102 -14.69 27.42 3.14
N ARG A 103 -13.95 28.00 2.20
CA ARG A 103 -12.70 28.73 2.46
C ARG A 103 -12.85 29.97 3.36
N SER A 104 -14.07 30.45 3.56
CA SER A 104 -14.31 31.65 4.40
C SER A 104 -13.79 31.53 5.84
N ASN A 105 -13.73 30.30 6.36
CA ASN A 105 -13.21 30.04 7.70
C ASN A 105 -11.68 29.86 7.75
N LEU A 106 -11.02 29.67 6.60
CA LEU A 106 -9.60 29.44 6.54
C LEU A 106 -8.76 30.63 6.95
N LEU A 107 -9.17 31.83 6.49
CA LEU A 107 -8.52 33.08 6.88
C LEU A 107 -8.65 33.33 8.39
N GLN A 108 -9.85 33.14 8.94
CA GLN A 108 -10.08 33.30 10.38
C GLN A 108 -9.22 32.30 11.18
N TYR A 109 -9.17 31.06 10.76
CA TYR A 109 -8.32 30.04 11.38
C TYR A 109 -6.83 30.43 11.38
N PHE A 110 -6.32 30.95 10.25
CA PHE A 110 -4.93 31.41 10.16
C PHE A 110 -4.65 32.63 11.06
N MET A 111 -5.62 33.53 11.20
CA MET A 111 -5.52 34.69 12.10
C MET A 111 -5.47 34.25 13.57
N ASP A 112 -6.40 33.40 13.99
CA ASP A 112 -6.51 32.90 15.36
C ASP A 112 -5.27 32.12 15.80
N ASN A 113 -4.68 31.38 14.88
CA ASN A 113 -3.48 30.58 15.12
C ASN A 113 -2.17 31.30 14.77
N LYS A 114 -2.23 32.61 14.42
CA LYS A 114 -1.07 33.47 14.09
C LYS A 114 -0.18 32.92 12.95
N LEU A 115 -0.78 32.23 11.98
CA LEU A 115 -0.09 31.56 10.86
C LEU A 115 0.15 32.56 9.70
N LYS A 116 0.91 33.61 9.94
CA LYS A 116 1.11 34.76 9.02
C LYS A 116 1.64 34.32 7.64
N SER A 117 2.56 33.35 7.57
CA SER A 117 3.13 32.88 6.31
C SER A 117 2.10 32.19 5.41
N LEU A 118 1.10 31.51 5.99
CA LEU A 118 0.03 30.88 5.24
C LEU A 118 -1.03 31.87 4.77
N MET A 119 -1.23 32.98 5.53
CA MET A 119 -2.14 34.05 5.11
C MET A 119 -1.67 34.74 3.82
N THR A 120 -0.37 34.81 3.57
CA THR A 120 0.19 35.44 2.36
C THR A 120 -0.14 34.63 1.12
N ASN A 121 -0.28 33.31 1.26
CA ASN A 121 -0.52 32.35 0.18
C ASN A 121 -1.93 31.73 0.25
N ILE A 122 -2.89 32.45 0.82
CA ILE A 122 -4.25 31.92 1.06
C ILE A 122 -4.97 31.49 -0.24
N ASN A 123 -4.57 32.05 -1.37
CA ASN A 123 -5.14 31.71 -2.67
C ASN A 123 -4.63 30.35 -3.22
N ASP A 124 -3.60 29.77 -2.60
CA ASP A 124 -3.00 28.49 -3.01
C ASP A 124 -3.76 27.29 -2.40
N PHE A 125 -4.75 27.55 -1.53
CA PHE A 125 -5.56 26.54 -0.85
C PHE A 125 -7.01 26.45 -1.45
#